data_b5295362bd45ef363eebad9b8fd5e3a8
#
_entry.id   b5295362bd45ef363eebad9b8fd5e3a8
#
_cell.length_a   1.000
_cell.length_b   1.000
_cell.length_c   1.000
_cell.angle_alpha   90.00
_cell.angle_beta   90.00
_cell.angle_gamma   90.00
#
_symmetry.space_group_name_H-M   'P 1'
#
loop_
_entity.id
_entity.type
_entity.pdbx_description
1 polymer ?
#
loop_
_entity_poly.entity_id
_entity_poly.type
_entity_poly.pdbx_seq_one_letter_code
_entity_poly.pdbx_strand_id
1 'polypeptide(L)'
;APLTTVEAHDIVCHIADSVLAGGIRRAALISLFSAEDSEMISCKSGSWWETNPQRGRANNSAVLMRHKVTQEFFMDLWKRVELSGSGEPGIYLNNDKDWGTNPCCEIALRPFQFCNLCEVNASDIESQEDLNERVKHASFIGTLQAGYTDFHYLRDVWRDTTEKDAL
;
A
#
# COMPACT_ATOMS: atom_id res chain seq x y z
N ALA A 1 -22.47 16.91 7.78
CA ALA A 1 -21.44 17.31 6.78
C ALA A 1 -20.77 16.04 6.24
N PRO A 2 -20.32 16.02 4.99
CA PRO A 2 -19.48 14.93 4.51
C PRO A 2 -18.16 14.91 5.28
N LEU A 3 -17.55 13.71 5.41
CA LEU A 3 -16.24 13.54 6.03
C LEU A 3 -15.15 14.24 5.20
N THR A 4 -14.13 14.78 5.86
CA THR A 4 -12.90 15.18 5.20
C THR A 4 -12.07 13.94 4.82
N THR A 5 -11.07 14.12 3.99
CA THR A 5 -10.16 13.02 3.57
C THR A 5 -9.43 12.43 4.78
N VAL A 6 -8.97 13.28 5.69
CA VAL A 6 -8.26 12.85 6.92
C VAL A 6 -9.21 12.13 7.88
N GLU A 7 -10.45 12.59 8.04
CA GLU A 7 -11.43 11.88 8.87
C GLU A 7 -11.75 10.49 8.33
N ALA A 8 -11.92 10.36 7.01
CA ALA A 8 -12.11 9.06 6.37
C ALA A 8 -10.88 8.15 6.57
N HIS A 9 -9.68 8.69 6.41
CA HIS A 9 -8.43 8.00 6.66
C HIS A 9 -8.32 7.51 8.12
N ASP A 10 -8.63 8.38 9.09
CA ASP A 10 -8.57 8.03 10.50
C ASP A 10 -9.55 6.90 10.87
N ILE A 11 -10.77 6.89 10.29
CA ILE A 11 -11.72 5.79 10.48
C ILE A 11 -11.13 4.46 9.99
N VAL A 12 -10.53 4.43 8.81
CA VAL A 12 -9.91 3.21 8.27
C VAL A 12 -8.71 2.77 9.12
N CYS A 13 -7.91 3.71 9.63
CA CYS A 13 -6.81 3.42 10.55
C CYS A 13 -7.31 2.80 11.86
N HIS A 14 -8.41 3.29 12.43
CA HIS A 14 -9.02 2.68 13.61
C HIS A 14 -9.56 1.27 13.35
N ILE A 15 -10.15 1.03 12.17
CA ILE A 15 -10.56 -0.32 11.76
C ILE A 15 -9.34 -1.25 11.71
N ALA A 16 -8.24 -0.81 11.11
CA ALA A 16 -7.01 -1.58 11.06
C ALA A 16 -6.41 -1.85 12.44
N ASP A 17 -6.51 -0.88 13.36
CA ASP A 17 -6.04 -1.02 14.73
C ASP A 17 -6.84 -2.06 15.55
N SER A 18 -8.09 -2.30 15.17
CA SER A 18 -8.96 -3.30 15.79
C SER A 18 -8.62 -4.75 15.39
N VAL A 19 -7.82 -4.96 14.35
CA VAL A 19 -7.42 -6.30 13.90
C VAL A 19 -6.41 -6.91 14.86
N LEU A 20 -6.80 -7.94 15.60
CA LEU A 20 -6.00 -8.57 16.65
C LEU A 20 -5.31 -9.87 16.21
N ALA A 21 -5.73 -10.45 15.08
CA ALA A 21 -5.17 -11.70 14.53
C ALA A 21 -4.07 -11.43 13.50
N GLY A 22 -3.22 -12.42 13.22
CA GLY A 22 -2.24 -12.37 12.14
C GLY A 22 -0.80 -12.01 12.55
N GLY A 23 -0.40 -12.22 13.80
CA GLY A 23 0.97 -12.04 14.25
C GLY A 23 1.43 -10.58 14.33
N ILE A 24 2.66 -10.28 13.94
CA ILE A 24 3.26 -8.95 14.07
C ILE A 24 2.60 -7.93 13.12
N ARG A 25 2.35 -8.31 11.87
CA ARG A 25 1.61 -7.52 10.88
C ARG A 25 0.15 -7.94 10.84
N ARG A 26 -0.63 -7.46 11.78
CA ARG A 26 -2.05 -7.80 11.88
C ARG A 26 -2.89 -7.17 10.79
N ALA A 27 -2.54 -5.95 10.39
CA ALA A 27 -3.14 -5.25 9.25
C ALA A 27 -2.08 -4.34 8.63
N ALA A 28 -2.17 -4.13 7.32
CA ALA A 28 -1.34 -3.19 6.59
C ALA A 28 -2.23 -2.39 5.63
N LEU A 29 -2.02 -1.08 5.61
CA LEU A 29 -2.75 -0.13 4.77
C LEU A 29 -1.79 0.71 3.98
N ILE A 30 -2.23 1.16 2.81
CA ILE A 30 -1.68 2.34 2.15
C ILE A 30 -2.83 3.29 1.82
N SER A 31 -2.64 4.56 2.10
CA SER A 31 -3.53 5.64 1.66
C SER A 31 -2.86 6.37 0.50
N LEU A 32 -3.43 6.20 -0.68
CA LEU A 32 -3.06 6.94 -1.88
C LEU A 32 -3.99 8.15 -2.02
N PHE A 33 -3.45 9.33 -2.11
CA PHE A 33 -4.23 10.57 -2.15
C PHE A 33 -3.63 11.58 -3.13
N SER A 34 -4.43 12.58 -3.50
CA SER A 34 -3.97 13.66 -4.38
C SER A 34 -2.85 14.46 -3.74
N ALA A 35 -1.77 14.70 -4.46
CA ALA A 35 -0.68 15.54 -4.00
C ALA A 35 -1.09 17.02 -3.76
N GLU A 36 -2.33 17.40 -4.10
CA GLU A 36 -2.93 18.69 -3.80
C GLU A 36 -3.67 18.69 -2.45
N ASP A 37 -3.89 17.53 -1.84
CA ASP A 37 -4.56 17.40 -0.55
C ASP A 37 -3.61 17.79 0.61
N SER A 38 -3.67 19.05 1.00
CA SER A 38 -2.79 19.60 2.02
C SER A 38 -3.01 19.01 3.42
N GLU A 39 -4.22 18.56 3.73
CA GLU A 39 -4.54 17.92 5.01
C GLU A 39 -3.89 16.54 5.08
N MET A 40 -4.02 15.73 4.04
CA MET A 40 -3.37 14.43 3.97
C MET A 40 -1.84 14.53 3.93
N ILE A 41 -1.27 15.52 3.24
CA ILE A 41 0.18 15.74 3.23
C ILE A 41 0.73 16.03 4.63
N SER A 42 -0.03 16.75 5.46
CA SER A 42 0.43 17.16 6.78
C SER A 42 -0.09 16.28 7.94
N CYS A 43 -0.93 15.29 7.68
CA CYS A 43 -1.59 14.51 8.72
C CYS A 43 -0.64 13.71 9.63
N LYS A 44 0.59 13.46 9.17
CA LYS A 44 1.67 12.84 9.95
C LYS A 44 2.87 13.79 10.13
N SER A 45 2.62 15.07 10.32
CA SER A 45 3.67 16.04 10.63
C SER A 45 3.73 16.31 12.14
N GLY A 46 4.91 16.68 12.64
CA GLY A 46 5.12 16.93 14.07
C GLY A 46 4.91 15.70 14.95
N SER A 47 4.42 15.88 16.16
CA SER A 47 4.17 14.80 17.14
C SER A 47 2.83 14.08 16.92
N TRP A 48 2.49 13.75 15.67
CA TRP A 48 1.21 13.11 15.32
C TRP A 48 0.96 11.78 16.06
N TRP A 49 2.00 11.05 16.44
CA TRP A 49 1.90 9.79 17.19
C TRP A 49 1.33 9.97 18.62
N GLU A 50 1.41 11.16 19.18
CA GLU A 50 0.83 11.46 20.50
C GLU A 50 -0.66 11.74 20.40
N THR A 51 -1.09 12.41 19.33
CA THR A 51 -2.48 12.86 19.16
C THR A 51 -3.32 11.90 18.30
N ASN A 52 -2.70 11.25 17.33
CA ASN A 52 -3.36 10.37 16.34
C ASN A 52 -2.56 9.09 16.09
N PRO A 53 -2.28 8.28 17.12
CA PRO A 53 -1.42 7.08 17.00
C PRO A 53 -1.95 6.05 16.01
N GLN A 54 -3.26 5.99 15.77
CA GLN A 54 -3.88 5.09 14.78
C GLN A 54 -3.31 5.30 13.35
N ARG A 55 -2.85 6.50 13.00
CA ARG A 55 -2.25 6.80 11.69
C ARG A 55 -0.97 6.02 11.42
N GLY A 56 -0.33 5.48 12.45
CA GLY A 56 0.79 4.55 12.31
C GLY A 56 0.42 3.21 11.67
N ARG A 57 -0.88 2.90 11.49
CA ARG A 57 -1.35 1.68 10.82
C ARG A 57 -1.33 1.77 9.30
N ALA A 58 -1.15 2.96 8.73
CA ALA A 58 -1.13 3.17 7.28
C ALA A 58 0.19 3.77 6.81
N ASN A 59 0.67 3.35 5.65
CA ASN A 59 1.59 4.13 4.84
C ASN A 59 0.80 5.20 4.08
N ASN A 60 1.30 6.40 3.99
CA ASN A 60 0.66 7.50 3.29
C ASN A 60 1.50 7.90 2.10
N SER A 61 0.93 7.92 0.89
CA SER A 61 1.65 8.32 -0.32
C SER A 61 0.85 9.30 -1.18
N ALA A 62 1.48 10.41 -1.52
CA ALA A 62 0.95 11.37 -2.47
C ALA A 62 1.15 10.86 -3.90
N VAL A 63 0.07 10.79 -4.67
CA VAL A 63 0.09 10.30 -6.05
C VAL A 63 0.44 11.44 -7.00
N LEU A 64 1.51 11.29 -7.75
CA LEU A 64 1.93 12.19 -8.81
C LEU A 64 1.82 11.50 -10.17
N MET A 65 1.11 12.13 -11.08
CA MET A 65 1.02 11.63 -12.46
C MET A 65 2.29 12.02 -13.23
N ARG A 66 3.07 11.03 -13.69
CA ARG A 66 4.37 11.23 -14.36
C ARG A 66 4.31 12.22 -15.52
N HIS A 67 3.22 12.23 -16.26
CA HIS A 67 3.03 13.11 -17.42
C HIS A 67 2.56 14.52 -17.09
N LYS A 68 2.27 14.80 -15.79
CA LYS A 68 1.74 16.10 -15.34
C LYS A 68 2.63 16.79 -14.32
N VAL A 69 3.42 16.02 -13.55
CA VAL A 69 4.25 16.58 -12.48
C VAL A 69 5.35 17.46 -13.05
N THR A 70 5.49 18.68 -12.51
CA THR A 70 6.60 19.57 -12.81
C THR A 70 7.69 19.43 -11.76
N GLN A 71 8.92 19.82 -12.12
CA GLN A 71 10.03 19.83 -11.17
C GLN A 71 9.75 20.76 -9.98
N GLU A 72 9.18 21.92 -10.22
CA GLU A 72 8.84 22.90 -9.19
C GLU A 72 7.86 22.31 -8.17
N PHE A 73 6.76 21.71 -8.66
CA PHE A 73 5.77 21.06 -7.79
C PHE A 73 6.38 19.90 -6.97
N PHE A 74 7.21 19.07 -7.63
CA PHE A 74 7.90 17.98 -6.96
C PHE A 74 8.81 18.49 -5.84
N MET A 75 9.60 19.53 -6.10
CA MET A 75 10.52 20.10 -5.11
C MET A 75 9.80 20.75 -3.94
N ASP A 76 8.64 21.39 -4.17
CA ASP A 76 7.81 21.92 -3.08
C ASP A 76 7.27 20.81 -2.20
N LEU A 77 6.70 19.78 -2.80
CA LEU A 77 6.22 18.59 -2.06
C LEU A 77 7.36 17.92 -1.28
N TRP A 78 8.51 17.72 -1.91
CA TRP A 78 9.68 17.12 -1.26
C TRP A 78 10.12 17.90 -0.03
N LYS A 79 10.18 19.24 -0.15
CA LYS A 79 10.51 20.10 0.98
C LYS A 79 9.51 19.98 2.14
N ARG A 80 8.23 19.83 1.84
CA ARG A 80 7.19 19.59 2.86
C ARG A 80 7.40 18.25 3.55
N VAL A 81 7.72 17.19 2.82
CA VAL A 81 8.05 15.87 3.38
C VAL A 81 9.27 15.96 4.30
N GLU A 82 10.34 16.65 3.86
CA GLU A 82 11.54 16.89 4.67
C GLU A 82 11.22 17.62 5.98
N LEU A 83 10.42 18.69 5.90
CA LEU A 83 10.03 19.48 7.07
C LEU A 83 9.05 18.77 8.00
N SER A 84 8.35 17.74 7.55
CA SER A 84 7.42 16.97 8.39
C SER A 84 8.12 16.23 9.52
N GLY A 85 9.40 15.89 9.35
CA GLY A 85 10.19 15.10 10.29
C GLY A 85 9.82 13.61 10.36
N SER A 86 8.77 13.18 9.66
CA SER A 86 8.29 11.79 9.66
C SER A 86 8.76 10.98 8.45
N GLY A 87 9.27 11.65 7.39
CA GLY A 87 9.57 11.02 6.11
C GLY A 87 8.33 10.67 5.28
N GLU A 88 7.15 11.09 5.73
CA GLU A 88 5.88 10.92 5.00
C GLU A 88 5.26 12.29 4.64
N PRO A 89 4.42 12.30 3.59
CA PRO A 89 4.02 11.18 2.77
C PRO A 89 5.12 10.67 1.85
N GLY A 90 5.04 9.37 1.50
CA GLY A 90 5.79 8.82 0.37
C GLY A 90 5.33 9.47 -0.94
N ILE A 91 6.11 9.30 -2.00
CA ILE A 91 5.77 9.79 -3.34
C ILE A 91 5.54 8.59 -4.25
N TYR A 92 4.32 8.45 -4.75
CA TYR A 92 3.93 7.41 -5.68
C TYR A 92 3.77 7.98 -7.09
N LEU A 93 4.72 7.63 -7.97
CA LEU A 93 4.70 8.07 -9.36
C LEU A 93 3.85 7.12 -10.20
N ASN A 94 2.72 7.59 -10.70
CA ASN A 94 1.76 6.79 -11.45
C ASN A 94 1.60 7.29 -12.89
N ASN A 95 1.18 6.39 -13.78
CA ASN A 95 0.83 6.70 -15.16
C ASN A 95 -0.68 6.82 -15.36
N ASP A 96 -1.47 6.18 -14.51
CA ASP A 96 -2.92 6.13 -14.58
C ASP A 96 -3.51 6.28 -13.16
N LYS A 97 -4.48 7.18 -13.01
CA LYS A 97 -5.14 7.48 -11.73
C LYS A 97 -5.94 6.30 -11.14
N ASP A 98 -6.34 5.35 -11.99
CA ASP A 98 -7.19 4.21 -11.60
C ASP A 98 -6.34 3.02 -11.11
N TRP A 99 -5.01 3.10 -11.18
CA TRP A 99 -4.11 2.12 -10.61
C TRP A 99 -3.68 2.51 -9.20
N GLY A 100 -3.75 1.53 -8.32
CA GLY A 100 -3.22 1.61 -6.95
C GLY A 100 -2.03 0.68 -6.76
N THR A 101 -1.70 0.42 -5.51
CA THR A 101 -0.61 -0.47 -5.11
C THR A 101 -0.91 -1.11 -3.75
N ASN A 102 -0.22 -2.20 -3.42
CA ASN A 102 -0.18 -2.74 -2.07
C ASN A 102 0.61 -1.81 -1.12
N PRO A 103 0.55 -2.00 0.21
CA PRO A 103 1.17 -1.11 1.19
C PRO A 103 2.68 -0.88 1.03
N CYS A 104 3.41 -1.86 0.47
CA CYS A 104 4.85 -1.76 0.24
C CYS A 104 5.22 -1.20 -1.14
N CYS A 105 4.24 -0.94 -2.00
CA CYS A 105 4.38 -0.31 -3.32
C CYS A 105 5.07 -1.15 -4.40
N GLU A 106 5.26 -2.45 -4.20
CA GLU A 106 5.89 -3.34 -5.19
C GLU A 106 4.92 -3.96 -6.20
N ILE A 107 3.60 -3.95 -5.91
CA ILE A 107 2.58 -4.57 -6.76
C ILE A 107 1.60 -3.51 -7.24
N ALA A 108 1.52 -3.28 -8.54
CA ALA A 108 0.49 -2.45 -9.14
C ALA A 108 -0.85 -3.19 -9.12
N LEU A 109 -1.90 -2.53 -8.62
CA LEU A 109 -3.22 -3.11 -8.45
C LEU A 109 -4.29 -2.28 -9.15
N ARG A 110 -5.22 -2.97 -9.80
CA ARG A 110 -6.47 -2.39 -10.27
C ARG A 110 -7.48 -2.30 -9.13
N PRO A 111 -8.53 -1.49 -9.28
CA PRO A 111 -9.64 -1.50 -8.31
C PRO A 111 -10.19 -2.91 -8.12
N PHE A 112 -10.40 -3.29 -6.85
CA PHE A 112 -10.92 -4.61 -6.44
C PHE A 112 -10.05 -5.82 -6.80
N GLN A 113 -8.76 -5.61 -7.03
CA GLN A 113 -7.80 -6.68 -7.26
C GLN A 113 -7.13 -7.09 -5.95
N PHE A 114 -6.94 -8.39 -5.76
CA PHE A 114 -6.11 -8.94 -4.70
C PHE A 114 -4.64 -8.92 -5.09
N CYS A 115 -3.76 -8.93 -4.09
CA CYS A 115 -2.36 -9.25 -4.28
C CYS A 115 -1.99 -10.53 -3.54
N ASN A 116 -1.00 -11.22 -4.07
CA ASN A 116 -0.52 -12.49 -3.56
C ASN A 116 1.01 -12.41 -3.44
N LEU A 117 1.53 -12.78 -2.28
CA LEU A 117 2.95 -12.66 -1.95
C LEU A 117 3.50 -14.00 -1.50
N CYS A 118 4.75 -14.30 -1.92
CA CYS A 118 5.58 -15.34 -1.35
C CYS A 118 6.90 -14.73 -0.90
N GLU A 119 7.43 -15.21 0.20
CA GLU A 119 8.72 -14.76 0.74
C GLU A 119 9.71 -15.92 0.73
N VAL A 120 10.98 -15.61 0.47
CA VAL A 120 12.11 -16.53 0.59
C VAL A 120 12.96 -16.09 1.77
N ASN A 121 13.16 -16.98 2.75
CA ASN A 121 14.11 -16.73 3.80
C ASN A 121 15.54 -16.75 3.24
N ALA A 122 16.20 -15.61 3.25
CA ALA A 122 17.54 -15.43 2.72
C ALA A 122 18.64 -15.45 3.80
N SER A 123 18.28 -15.62 5.07
CA SER A 123 19.24 -15.50 6.19
C SER A 123 20.27 -16.63 6.25
N ASP A 124 19.97 -17.78 5.68
CA ASP A 124 20.75 -19.01 5.73
C ASP A 124 21.03 -19.60 4.34
N ILE A 125 21.03 -18.76 3.31
CA ILE A 125 21.39 -19.17 1.94
C ILE A 125 22.90 -19.43 1.88
N GLU A 126 23.27 -20.65 1.44
CA GLU A 126 24.66 -21.07 1.36
C GLU A 126 25.27 -20.97 -0.05
N SER A 127 24.43 -20.97 -1.08
CA SER A 127 24.87 -20.91 -2.48
C SER A 127 23.82 -20.31 -3.41
N GLN A 128 24.24 -20.01 -4.65
CA GLN A 128 23.31 -19.56 -5.70
C GLN A 128 22.30 -20.68 -6.05
N GLU A 129 22.71 -21.93 -6.01
CA GLU A 129 21.85 -23.09 -6.26
C GLU A 129 20.76 -23.20 -5.19
N ASP A 130 21.09 -23.03 -3.91
CA ASP A 130 20.13 -23.01 -2.80
C ASP A 130 19.12 -21.88 -2.98
N LEU A 131 19.59 -20.67 -3.31
CA LEU A 131 18.69 -19.54 -3.62
C LEU A 131 17.74 -19.88 -4.77
N ASN A 132 18.27 -20.44 -5.86
CA ASN A 132 17.47 -20.78 -7.04
C ASN A 132 16.38 -21.81 -6.71
N GLU A 133 16.68 -22.82 -5.92
CA GLU A 133 15.69 -23.84 -5.50
C GLU A 133 14.59 -23.21 -4.61
N ARG A 134 14.95 -22.35 -3.66
CA ARG A 134 13.97 -21.65 -2.81
C ARG A 134 13.06 -20.74 -3.62
N VAL A 135 13.64 -19.95 -4.53
CA VAL A 135 12.87 -19.07 -5.44
C VAL A 135 11.93 -19.87 -6.34
N LYS A 136 12.38 -21.01 -6.86
CA LYS A 136 11.56 -21.92 -7.66
C LYS A 136 10.34 -22.41 -6.88
N HIS A 137 10.52 -22.84 -5.63
CA HIS A 137 9.43 -23.27 -4.78
C HIS A 137 8.46 -22.12 -4.46
N ALA A 138 8.98 -20.93 -4.10
CA ALA A 138 8.17 -19.76 -3.86
C ALA A 138 7.35 -19.35 -5.09
N SER A 139 7.96 -19.35 -6.28
CA SER A 139 7.28 -19.07 -7.55
C SER A 139 6.19 -20.09 -7.86
N PHE A 140 6.44 -21.37 -7.58
CA PHE A 140 5.43 -22.41 -7.77
C PHE A 140 4.22 -22.22 -6.85
N ILE A 141 4.46 -21.95 -5.55
CA ILE A 141 3.40 -21.67 -4.58
C ILE A 141 2.61 -20.42 -4.96
N GLY A 142 3.31 -19.33 -5.32
CA GLY A 142 2.67 -18.08 -5.75
C GLY A 142 1.80 -18.27 -7.00
N THR A 143 2.25 -19.08 -7.94
CA THR A 143 1.47 -19.42 -9.15
C THR A 143 0.20 -20.22 -8.80
N LEU A 144 0.29 -21.17 -7.88
CA LEU A 144 -0.88 -21.92 -7.40
C LEU A 144 -1.88 -20.99 -6.69
N GLN A 145 -1.40 -20.08 -5.83
CA GLN A 145 -2.24 -19.08 -5.17
C GLN A 145 -2.94 -18.18 -6.19
N ALA A 146 -2.21 -17.71 -7.19
CA ALA A 146 -2.75 -16.85 -8.25
C ALA A 146 -3.88 -17.49 -9.05
N GLY A 147 -3.90 -18.82 -9.14
CA GLY A 147 -4.96 -19.58 -9.80
C GLY A 147 -6.22 -19.80 -8.95
N TYR A 148 -6.23 -19.36 -7.68
CA TYR A 148 -7.41 -19.50 -6.82
C TYR A 148 -8.45 -18.43 -7.12
N THR A 149 -9.68 -18.82 -7.40
CA THR A 149 -10.77 -17.92 -7.80
C THR A 149 -12.06 -18.11 -6.98
N ASP A 150 -12.08 -19.06 -6.03
CA ASP A 150 -13.27 -19.33 -5.22
C ASP A 150 -13.44 -18.34 -4.07
N PHE A 151 -13.93 -17.14 -4.40
CA PHE A 151 -14.25 -16.07 -3.44
C PHE A 151 -15.75 -15.87 -3.29
N HIS A 152 -16.51 -16.96 -3.11
CA HIS A 152 -17.98 -16.97 -3.01
C HIS A 152 -18.53 -16.08 -1.88
N TYR A 153 -17.71 -15.74 -0.87
CA TYR A 153 -18.06 -14.90 0.27
C TYR A 153 -17.85 -13.40 0.01
N LEU A 154 -17.32 -13.03 -1.14
CA LEU A 154 -17.09 -11.64 -1.53
C LEU A 154 -18.17 -11.16 -2.51
N ARG A 155 -18.25 -9.83 -2.66
CA ARG A 155 -19.10 -9.22 -3.69
C ARG A 155 -18.58 -9.58 -5.08
N ASP A 156 -19.51 -9.70 -6.03
CA ASP A 156 -19.22 -10.14 -7.41
C ASP A 156 -18.06 -9.39 -8.07
N VAL A 157 -17.96 -8.07 -7.85
CA VAL A 157 -16.88 -7.26 -8.44
C VAL A 157 -15.47 -7.76 -8.07
N TRP A 158 -15.26 -8.26 -6.86
CA TRP A 158 -13.98 -8.83 -6.44
C TRP A 158 -13.70 -10.17 -7.12
N ARG A 159 -14.73 -11.02 -7.19
CA ARG A 159 -14.64 -12.31 -7.88
C ARG A 159 -14.36 -12.12 -9.36
N ASP A 160 -15.15 -11.27 -10.04
CA ASP A 160 -15.02 -11.03 -11.48
C ASP A 160 -13.64 -10.46 -11.84
N THR A 161 -13.09 -9.55 -11.00
CA THR A 161 -11.75 -9.01 -11.19
C THR A 161 -10.68 -10.10 -11.00
N THR A 162 -10.84 -10.96 -9.99
CA THR A 162 -9.88 -12.04 -9.72
C THR A 162 -9.89 -13.09 -10.82
N GLU A 163 -11.07 -13.48 -11.34
CA GLU A 163 -11.18 -14.41 -12.47
C GLU A 163 -10.55 -13.85 -13.75
N LYS A 164 -10.64 -12.54 -13.96
CA LYS A 164 -10.15 -11.88 -15.17
C LYS A 164 -8.65 -11.58 -15.13
N ASP A 165 -8.16 -11.10 -14.02
CA ASP A 165 -6.84 -10.48 -13.90
C ASP A 165 -5.88 -11.30 -13.00
N ALA A 166 -6.35 -12.41 -12.41
CA ALA A 166 -5.69 -13.23 -11.39
C ALA A 166 -5.41 -12.47 -10.06
N LEU A 167 -4.79 -13.17 -9.11
CA LEU A 167 -4.32 -12.61 -7.85
C LEU A 167 -2.96 -11.94 -8.03
#